data_e94819563ee24128f99f51e63826412d
#
_entry.id   e94819563ee24128f99f51e63826412d
#
_cell.length_a   1.000
_cell.length_b   1.000
_cell.length_c   1.000
_cell.angle_alpha   90.00
_cell.angle_beta   90.00
_cell.angle_gamma   90.00
#
_symmetry.space_group_name_H-M   'P 1'
#
loop_
_entity.id
_entity.type
_entity.pdbx_description
1 polymer ?
#
loop_
_entity_poly.entity_id
_entity_poly.type
_entity_poly.pdbx_seq_one_letter_code
_entity_poly.pdbx_strand_id
1 'polypeptide(L)'
;MNLNSAMLASRYAIPVMAKTGGGSIINVSSCDGMSSALTYDASYAVSKGALHMLTRSTAAWHGRQGIRANCIAPGHLHSSFSNHFDPDLRERRKQVVPLGTEGTPWDVAMAAVFLASDESRLISGIIMPVDGGLFAAQPMLAHDFITKQKTK
;
A
#
# COMPACT_ATOMS: atom_id res chain seq x y z
N MET A 1 0.03 16.00 -3.90
CA MET A 1 1.36 15.88 -3.31
C MET A 1 1.94 14.46 -3.40
N ASN A 2 1.18 13.42 -3.14
CA ASN A 2 1.65 12.02 -3.06
C ASN A 2 2.49 11.52 -4.25
N LEU A 3 2.04 11.71 -5.49
CA LEU A 3 2.74 11.24 -6.67
C LEU A 3 3.99 12.08 -6.98
N ASN A 4 3.85 13.41 -6.98
CA ASN A 4 4.94 14.31 -7.37
C ASN A 4 6.16 14.18 -6.45
N SER A 5 5.96 14.00 -5.15
CA SER A 5 7.07 13.79 -4.21
C SER A 5 7.83 12.50 -4.50
N ALA A 6 7.11 11.39 -4.77
CA ALA A 6 7.74 10.12 -5.10
C ALA A 6 8.49 10.17 -6.45
N MET A 7 7.90 10.83 -7.46
CA MET A 7 8.57 11.04 -8.76
C MET A 7 9.84 11.87 -8.62
N LEU A 8 9.79 12.98 -7.88
CA LEU A 8 10.96 13.83 -7.64
C LEU A 8 12.04 13.08 -6.85
N ALA A 9 11.67 12.39 -5.77
CA ALA A 9 12.62 11.61 -5.00
C ALA A 9 13.30 10.53 -5.87
N SER A 10 12.51 9.79 -6.68
CA SER A 10 13.05 8.79 -7.60
C SER A 10 13.97 9.39 -8.66
N ARG A 11 13.61 10.54 -9.23
CA ARG A 11 14.43 11.26 -10.22
C ARG A 11 15.84 11.55 -9.71
N TYR A 12 15.99 11.91 -8.45
CA TYR A 12 17.29 12.23 -7.87
C TYR A 12 17.99 11.01 -7.27
N ALA A 13 17.25 10.05 -6.71
CA ALA A 13 17.83 8.86 -6.10
C ALA A 13 18.38 7.88 -7.14
N ILE A 14 17.65 7.62 -8.23
CA ILE A 14 18.01 6.63 -9.26
C ILE A 14 19.42 6.84 -9.83
N PRO A 15 19.82 8.05 -10.27
CA PRO A 15 21.16 8.25 -10.81
C PRO A 15 22.28 8.00 -9.79
N VAL A 16 22.02 8.25 -8.52
CA VAL A 16 22.96 7.99 -7.43
C VAL A 16 23.06 6.49 -7.18
N MET A 17 21.93 5.82 -7.01
CA MET A 17 21.86 4.36 -6.82
C MET A 17 22.55 3.61 -7.96
N ALA A 18 22.30 4.00 -9.20
CA ALA A 18 22.93 3.36 -10.36
C ALA A 18 24.47 3.44 -10.36
N LYS A 19 25.03 4.50 -9.79
CA LYS A 19 26.48 4.70 -9.66
C LYS A 19 27.07 3.96 -8.46
N THR A 20 26.27 3.62 -7.46
CA THR A 20 26.72 3.01 -6.20
C THR A 20 26.38 1.51 -6.10
N GLY A 21 25.99 0.87 -7.19
CA GLY A 21 25.75 -0.56 -7.24
C GLY A 21 24.29 -0.99 -7.14
N GLY A 22 23.34 -0.04 -7.22
CA GLY A 22 21.91 -0.34 -7.16
C GLY A 22 21.25 0.07 -5.84
N GLY A 23 20.08 -0.51 -5.57
CA GLY A 23 19.34 -0.22 -4.35
C GLY A 23 17.88 -0.67 -4.38
N SER A 24 17.14 -0.36 -3.34
CA SER A 24 15.71 -0.66 -3.22
C SER A 24 14.89 0.62 -3.03
N ILE A 25 13.93 0.86 -3.91
CA ILE A 25 12.94 1.92 -3.81
C ILE A 25 11.64 1.30 -3.34
N ILE A 26 11.08 1.84 -2.24
CA ILE A 26 9.82 1.37 -1.67
C ILE A 26 8.85 2.53 -1.63
N ASN A 27 7.82 2.46 -2.48
CA ASN A 27 6.72 3.39 -2.44
C ASN A 27 5.64 2.91 -1.47
N VAL A 28 5.08 3.83 -0.68
CA VAL A 28 3.95 3.52 0.20
C VAL A 28 2.68 4.11 -0.41
N SER A 29 1.87 3.22 -0.98
CA SER A 29 0.58 3.55 -1.55
C SER A 29 -0.54 3.42 -0.49
N SER A 30 -1.63 2.81 -0.88
CA SER A 30 -2.80 2.46 -0.07
C SER A 30 -3.58 1.37 -0.79
N CYS A 31 -4.38 0.63 -0.06
CA CYS A 31 -5.42 -0.21 -0.63
C CYS A 31 -6.42 0.59 -1.48
N ASP A 32 -6.64 1.89 -1.20
CA ASP A 32 -7.41 2.78 -2.08
C ASP A 32 -6.81 2.97 -3.47
N GLY A 33 -5.51 2.79 -3.62
CA GLY A 33 -4.86 2.75 -4.93
C GLY A 33 -5.16 1.47 -5.72
N MET A 34 -5.65 0.42 -5.07
CA MET A 34 -6.05 -0.86 -5.70
C MET A 34 -7.55 -0.89 -5.99
N SER A 35 -8.35 -0.25 -5.14
CA SER A 35 -9.80 -0.12 -5.29
C SER A 35 -10.26 1.14 -4.57
N SER A 36 -11.04 1.97 -5.23
CA SER A 36 -11.52 3.26 -4.69
C SER A 36 -12.71 3.14 -3.72
N ALA A 37 -13.01 1.94 -3.23
CA ALA A 37 -14.21 1.69 -2.42
C ALA A 37 -14.03 2.00 -0.92
N LEU A 38 -12.81 2.28 -0.47
CA LEU A 38 -12.50 2.47 0.95
C LEU A 38 -12.64 3.93 1.41
N THR A 39 -12.42 4.87 0.51
CA THR A 39 -12.63 6.30 0.77
C THR A 39 -13.46 6.93 -0.34
N TYR A 40 -14.14 8.02 0.00
CA TYR A 40 -14.88 8.83 -0.98
C TYR A 40 -13.98 9.89 -1.66
N ASP A 41 -12.66 9.78 -1.51
CA ASP A 41 -11.70 10.71 -2.10
C ASP A 41 -11.05 10.12 -3.36
N ALA A 42 -11.63 10.44 -4.50
CA ALA A 42 -11.12 10.01 -5.79
C ALA A 42 -9.70 10.54 -6.07
N SER A 43 -9.37 11.74 -5.59
CA SER A 43 -8.04 12.33 -5.80
C SER A 43 -6.96 11.56 -5.04
N TYR A 44 -7.27 11.11 -3.84
CA TYR A 44 -6.41 10.25 -3.05
C TYR A 44 -6.21 8.90 -3.75
N ALA A 45 -7.30 8.22 -4.10
CA ALA A 45 -7.26 6.92 -4.77
C ALA A 45 -6.44 6.96 -6.07
N VAL A 46 -6.67 7.98 -6.92
CA VAL A 46 -5.90 8.17 -8.15
C VAL A 46 -4.43 8.40 -7.86
N SER A 47 -4.10 9.24 -6.88
CA SER A 47 -2.70 9.52 -6.51
C SER A 47 -1.96 8.29 -6.00
N LYS A 48 -2.66 7.43 -5.24
CA LYS A 48 -2.11 6.18 -4.71
C LYS A 48 -2.04 5.08 -5.78
N GLY A 49 -2.99 4.99 -6.69
CA GLY A 49 -2.93 4.12 -7.86
C GLY A 49 -1.79 4.48 -8.82
N ALA A 50 -1.52 5.77 -9.00
CA ALA A 50 -0.40 6.24 -9.81
C ALA A 50 0.97 5.78 -9.26
N LEU A 51 1.11 5.62 -7.94
CA LEU A 51 2.33 5.05 -7.34
C LEU A 51 2.56 3.58 -7.74
N HIS A 52 1.51 2.82 -8.02
CA HIS A 52 1.63 1.45 -8.52
C HIS A 52 2.31 1.43 -9.89
N MET A 53 1.87 2.30 -10.81
CA MET A 53 2.48 2.38 -12.13
C MET A 53 3.87 3.00 -12.09
N LEU A 54 4.12 4.01 -11.25
CA LEU A 54 5.47 4.55 -11.02
C LEU A 54 6.42 3.44 -10.55
N THR A 55 5.99 2.61 -9.61
CA THR A 55 6.77 1.47 -9.10
C THR A 55 7.13 0.48 -10.21
N ARG A 56 6.14 0.03 -10.99
CA ARG A 56 6.36 -0.90 -12.10
C ARG A 56 7.26 -0.32 -13.18
N SER A 57 7.05 0.93 -13.53
CA SER A 57 7.89 1.64 -14.49
C SER A 57 9.34 1.73 -14.01
N THR A 58 9.54 2.10 -12.73
CA THR A 58 10.89 2.16 -12.13
C THR A 58 11.57 0.78 -12.14
N ALA A 59 10.86 -0.26 -11.73
CA ALA A 59 11.37 -1.63 -11.74
C ALA A 59 11.80 -2.08 -13.15
N ALA A 60 10.95 -1.81 -14.15
CA ALA A 60 11.20 -2.21 -15.54
C ALA A 60 12.39 -1.46 -16.16
N TRP A 61 12.46 -0.14 -15.96
CA TRP A 61 13.46 0.69 -16.64
C TRP A 61 14.83 0.68 -15.95
N HIS A 62 14.87 0.43 -14.63
CA HIS A 62 16.11 0.57 -13.85
C HIS A 62 16.63 -0.76 -13.26
N GLY A 63 15.97 -1.89 -13.54
CA GLY A 63 16.38 -3.20 -13.06
C GLY A 63 17.80 -3.58 -13.47
N ARG A 64 18.20 -3.27 -14.71
CA ARG A 64 19.59 -3.52 -15.22
C ARG A 64 20.65 -2.65 -14.53
N GLN A 65 20.23 -1.63 -13.79
CA GLN A 65 21.10 -0.79 -12.97
C GLN A 65 21.20 -1.28 -11.52
N GLY A 66 20.70 -2.51 -11.24
CA GLY A 66 20.67 -3.07 -9.88
C GLY A 66 19.59 -2.46 -8.98
N ILE A 67 18.61 -1.72 -9.52
CA ILE A 67 17.59 -1.05 -8.73
C ILE A 67 16.31 -1.88 -8.71
N ARG A 68 15.87 -2.26 -7.53
CA ARG A 68 14.55 -2.83 -7.30
C ARG A 68 13.57 -1.72 -6.93
N ALA A 69 12.34 -1.83 -7.37
CA ALA A 69 11.28 -0.92 -6.96
C ALA A 69 10.02 -1.71 -6.62
N ASN A 70 9.49 -1.52 -5.42
CA ASN A 70 8.30 -2.19 -4.93
C ASN A 70 7.35 -1.18 -4.27
N CYS A 71 6.10 -1.56 -4.11
CA CYS A 71 5.10 -0.74 -3.47
C CYS A 71 4.42 -1.53 -2.36
N ILE A 72 4.23 -0.91 -1.20
CA ILE A 72 3.39 -1.42 -0.13
C ILE A 72 2.05 -0.71 -0.22
N ALA A 73 0.95 -1.46 -0.13
CA ALA A 73 -0.42 -0.95 -0.10
C ALA A 73 -1.06 -1.27 1.25
N PRO A 74 -0.93 -0.39 2.25
CA PRO A 74 -1.53 -0.59 3.56
C PRO A 74 -3.06 -0.58 3.49
N GLY A 75 -3.69 -1.46 4.27
CA GLY A 75 -5.14 -1.47 4.50
C GLY A 75 -5.56 -0.58 5.66
N HIS A 76 -6.47 -1.09 6.46
CA HIS A 76 -6.93 -0.38 7.65
C HIS A 76 -5.87 -0.42 8.75
N LEU A 77 -5.27 0.73 9.04
CA LEU A 77 -4.28 0.88 10.10
C LEU A 77 -4.83 1.73 11.25
N HIS A 78 -4.50 1.36 12.47
CA HIS A 78 -4.63 2.21 13.63
C HIS A 78 -3.34 3.04 13.80
N SER A 79 -3.47 4.34 13.70
CA SER A 79 -2.37 5.30 13.83
C SER A 79 -2.89 6.62 14.39
N SER A 80 -1.99 7.55 14.66
CA SER A 80 -2.37 8.93 15.06
C SER A 80 -3.31 9.59 14.05
N PHE A 81 -3.20 9.26 12.76
CA PHE A 81 -4.10 9.75 11.72
C PHE A 81 -5.54 9.24 11.89
N SER A 82 -5.74 8.05 12.44
CA SER A 82 -7.06 7.44 12.65
C SER A 82 -7.63 7.63 14.06
N ASN A 83 -6.92 8.32 14.94
CA ASN A 83 -7.38 8.54 16.34
C ASN A 83 -8.65 9.36 16.43
N HIS A 84 -8.99 10.17 15.43
CA HIS A 84 -10.22 10.95 15.37
C HIS A 84 -11.43 10.15 14.85
N PHE A 85 -11.24 8.89 14.44
CA PHE A 85 -12.35 8.06 13.99
C PHE A 85 -13.22 7.66 15.16
N ASP A 86 -14.54 7.72 14.93
CA ASP A 86 -15.53 7.18 15.82
C ASP A 86 -15.21 5.72 16.18
N PRO A 87 -15.35 5.30 17.46
CA PRO A 87 -15.17 3.91 17.88
C PRO A 87 -15.97 2.90 17.06
N ASP A 88 -17.22 3.25 16.71
CA ASP A 88 -18.08 2.37 15.88
C ASP A 88 -17.51 2.21 14.46
N LEU A 89 -16.96 3.27 13.88
CA LEU A 89 -16.30 3.20 12.58
C LEU A 89 -15.06 2.31 12.66
N ARG A 90 -14.27 2.41 13.71
CA ARG A 90 -13.10 1.56 13.93
C ARG A 90 -13.49 0.10 14.06
N GLU A 91 -14.56 -0.19 14.79
CA GLU A 91 -15.02 -1.56 14.92
C GLU A 91 -15.49 -2.14 13.58
N ARG A 92 -16.25 -1.38 12.79
CA ARG A 92 -16.63 -1.78 11.42
C ARG A 92 -15.42 -2.04 10.52
N ARG A 93 -14.37 -1.23 10.63
CA ARG A 93 -13.12 -1.42 9.88
C ARG A 93 -12.45 -2.76 10.20
N LYS A 94 -12.45 -3.18 11.46
CA LYS A 94 -11.96 -4.52 11.85
C LYS A 94 -12.81 -5.65 11.28
N GLN A 95 -14.14 -5.49 11.34
CA GLN A 95 -15.09 -6.53 10.92
C GLN A 95 -15.00 -6.86 9.44
N VAL A 96 -14.58 -5.93 8.58
CA VAL A 96 -14.40 -6.18 7.13
C VAL A 96 -13.05 -6.78 6.79
N VAL A 97 -12.12 -6.84 7.74
CA VAL A 97 -10.80 -7.42 7.55
C VAL A 97 -10.85 -8.91 7.95
N PRO A 98 -10.47 -9.86 7.08
CA PRO A 98 -10.50 -11.29 7.42
C PRO A 98 -9.75 -11.69 8.70
N LEU A 99 -8.63 -11.02 9.00
CA LEU A 99 -7.92 -11.25 10.28
C LEU A 99 -8.61 -10.61 11.49
N GLY A 100 -9.72 -9.90 11.33
CA GLY A 100 -10.53 -9.34 12.42
C GLY A 100 -9.85 -8.20 13.19
N THR A 101 -8.85 -7.55 12.64
CA THR A 101 -8.09 -6.50 13.31
C THR A 101 -7.71 -5.37 12.37
N GLU A 102 -7.49 -4.17 12.91
CA GLU A 102 -6.72 -3.14 12.22
C GLU A 102 -5.23 -3.44 12.41
N GLY A 103 -4.45 -3.21 11.35
CA GLY A 103 -3.00 -3.21 11.44
C GLY A 103 -2.46 -1.97 12.16
N THR A 104 -1.16 -1.91 12.29
CA THR A 104 -0.40 -0.78 12.83
C THR A 104 0.65 -0.30 11.83
N PRO A 105 1.22 0.88 11.99
CA PRO A 105 2.37 1.32 11.17
C PRO A 105 3.56 0.36 11.24
N TRP A 106 3.72 -0.40 12.33
CA TRP A 106 4.79 -1.38 12.48
C TRP A 106 4.63 -2.56 11.53
N ASP A 107 3.41 -3.00 11.21
CA ASP A 107 3.16 -4.06 10.23
C ASP A 107 3.65 -3.64 8.84
N VAL A 108 3.44 -2.38 8.49
CA VAL A 108 3.95 -1.78 7.24
C VAL A 108 5.48 -1.63 7.28
N ALA A 109 6.04 -1.25 8.43
CA ALA A 109 7.48 -1.10 8.60
C ALA A 109 8.22 -2.43 8.42
N MET A 110 7.68 -3.54 8.95
CA MET A 110 8.27 -4.87 8.75
C MET A 110 8.29 -5.29 7.27
N ALA A 111 7.21 -5.02 6.54
CA ALA A 111 7.19 -5.24 5.09
C ALA A 111 8.24 -4.38 4.36
N ALA A 112 8.41 -3.12 4.80
CA ALA A 112 9.43 -2.23 4.23
C ALA A 112 10.86 -2.74 4.52
N VAL A 113 11.14 -3.20 5.73
CA VAL A 113 12.44 -3.81 6.09
C VAL A 113 12.73 -5.01 5.19
N PHE A 114 11.76 -5.92 5.02
CA PHE A 114 11.91 -7.06 4.11
C PHE A 114 12.21 -6.62 2.68
N LEU A 115 11.44 -5.67 2.13
CA LEU A 115 11.63 -5.19 0.77
C LEU A 115 12.92 -4.38 0.59
N ALA A 116 13.48 -3.82 1.65
CA ALA A 116 14.76 -3.12 1.63
C ALA A 116 15.95 -4.07 1.66
N SER A 117 15.80 -5.24 2.27
CA SER A 117 16.87 -6.20 2.50
C SER A 117 17.18 -7.06 1.28
N ASP A 118 18.31 -7.79 1.35
CA ASP A 118 18.73 -8.77 0.33
C ASP A 118 17.83 -10.01 0.28
N GLU A 119 17.04 -10.27 1.33
CA GLU A 119 16.05 -11.35 1.36
C GLU A 119 15.02 -11.21 0.25
N SER A 120 14.79 -9.98 -0.22
CA SER A 120 13.88 -9.66 -1.32
C SER A 120 14.61 -9.38 -2.65
N ARG A 121 15.85 -9.83 -2.81
CA ARG A 121 16.73 -9.50 -3.97
C ARG A 121 16.12 -9.83 -5.35
N LEU A 122 15.19 -10.76 -5.44
CA LEU A 122 14.51 -11.13 -6.68
C LEU A 122 13.08 -10.54 -6.78
N ILE A 123 12.69 -9.71 -5.81
CA ILE A 123 11.36 -9.10 -5.78
C ILE A 123 11.46 -7.66 -6.27
N SER A 124 10.84 -7.38 -7.42
CA SER A 124 10.79 -6.04 -8.02
C SER A 124 9.50 -5.88 -8.85
N GLY A 125 8.86 -4.73 -8.76
CA GLY A 125 7.65 -4.38 -9.49
C GLY A 125 6.34 -4.83 -8.83
N ILE A 126 6.38 -5.40 -7.62
CA ILE A 126 5.16 -5.85 -6.92
C ILE A 126 4.44 -4.69 -6.22
N ILE A 127 3.15 -4.87 -6.06
CA ILE A 127 2.31 -4.12 -5.13
C ILE A 127 1.91 -5.11 -4.04
N MET A 128 2.43 -4.90 -2.83
CA MET A 128 2.25 -5.79 -1.69
C MET A 128 1.16 -5.23 -0.76
N PRO A 129 -0.04 -5.83 -0.70
CA PRO A 129 -1.01 -5.47 0.32
C PRO A 129 -0.49 -5.84 1.72
N VAL A 130 -0.66 -4.92 2.68
CA VAL A 130 -0.47 -5.15 4.11
C VAL A 130 -1.78 -4.74 4.77
N ASP A 131 -2.76 -5.63 4.73
CA ASP A 131 -4.18 -5.28 4.87
C ASP A 131 -5.01 -6.31 5.65
N GLY A 132 -4.38 -7.32 6.24
CA GLY A 132 -5.07 -8.38 6.97
C GLY A 132 -6.00 -9.25 6.11
N GLY A 133 -5.79 -9.25 4.78
CA GLY A 133 -6.59 -10.01 3.83
C GLY A 133 -7.80 -9.24 3.29
N LEU A 134 -7.90 -7.93 3.53
CA LEU A 134 -9.02 -7.10 3.08
C LEU A 134 -9.28 -7.25 1.57
N PHE A 135 -8.24 -7.27 0.75
CA PHE A 135 -8.34 -7.43 -0.70
C PHE A 135 -8.44 -8.88 -1.17
N ALA A 136 -8.16 -9.84 -0.32
CA ALA A 136 -8.40 -11.26 -0.60
C ALA A 136 -9.87 -11.66 -0.38
N ALA A 137 -10.63 -10.86 0.37
CA ALA A 137 -12.03 -11.14 0.65
C ALA A 137 -12.88 -11.01 -0.63
N GLN A 138 -13.71 -12.04 -0.87
CA GLN A 138 -14.62 -12.04 -2.00
C GLN A 138 -15.81 -11.10 -1.77
N PRO A 139 -16.38 -10.50 -2.83
CA PRO A 139 -17.55 -9.63 -2.74
C PRO A 139 -18.75 -10.23 -2.01
N MET A 140 -18.90 -11.55 -2.01
CA MET A 140 -19.99 -12.24 -1.29
C MET A 140 -19.91 -12.07 0.24
N LEU A 141 -18.71 -12.07 0.81
CA LEU A 141 -18.53 -11.76 2.24
C LEU A 141 -18.93 -10.32 2.55
N ALA A 142 -18.56 -9.40 1.66
CA ALA A 142 -18.97 -7.99 1.77
C ALA A 142 -20.49 -7.82 1.60
N HIS A 143 -21.14 -8.59 0.72
CA HIS A 143 -22.59 -8.57 0.52
C HIS A 143 -23.35 -8.95 1.79
N ASP A 144 -23.01 -10.08 2.40
CA ASP A 144 -23.66 -10.53 3.64
C ASP A 144 -23.51 -9.51 4.78
N PHE A 145 -22.35 -8.90 4.87
CA PHE A 145 -22.08 -7.84 5.85
C PHE A 145 -22.89 -6.59 5.57
N ILE A 146 -22.95 -6.13 4.32
CA ILE A 146 -23.70 -4.94 3.91
C ILE A 146 -25.22 -5.15 4.06
N THR A 147 -25.71 -6.33 3.70
CA THR A 147 -27.16 -6.60 3.73
C THR A 147 -27.70 -6.84 5.14
N LYS A 148 -26.93 -7.46 6.04
CA LYS A 148 -27.33 -7.65 7.44
C LYS A 148 -27.44 -6.34 8.23
N GLN A 149 -26.81 -5.26 7.78
CA GLN A 149 -26.94 -3.93 8.40
C GLN A 149 -28.24 -3.19 8.04
N LYS A 150 -28.98 -3.64 7.00
CA LYS A 150 -30.25 -3.01 6.61
C LYS A 150 -31.46 -3.51 7.40
N THR A 151 -31.28 -4.44 8.32
CA THR A 151 -32.36 -5.10 9.07
C THR A 151 -32.35 -4.76 10.58
N LYS A 152 -31.82 -3.59 10.97
CA LYS A 152 -32.00 -3.05 12.33
C LYS A 152 -32.62 -1.68 12.28
#